data_d28d710e8e06477fcb2eff383ef3165b
#
_entry.id   d28d710e8e06477fcb2eff383ef3165b
#
_cell.length_a   1.000
_cell.length_b   1.000
_cell.length_c   1.000
_cell.angle_alpha   90.00
_cell.angle_beta   90.00
_cell.angle_gamma   90.00
#
_symmetry.space_group_name_H-M   'P 1'
#
loop_
_entity.id
_entity.type
_entity.pdbx_description
1 polymer ?
#
loop_
_entity_poly.entity_id
_entity_poly.type
_entity_poly.pdbx_seq_one_letter_code
_entity_poly.pdbx_strand_id
1 'polypeptide(L)'
;MAHDAGGAPPAAVPPAAAGPRQSNEVTLRFLAAPTDKGHSGSVDAGTVLEWVDKAAYAAAVGWAKTYCVTAYVGNIHFADPVNVGDMVEVTATIVYTGRSSMHIRTVVSSGDPKGGTPTMRSDCLVIFVAVGEDGRPVEVPAWVPRTEDEREAEAHAKARIAVRDEIVASMKRQEYTEAGTAERVVLRFLAAPTDVNWGGKVHGGTVMKWIDEAAYVCASRYCGRDAVAVFSGGVRFYRPLLIGDVVEVEARLVYTGTKGMHIAVHVRSGSPRGHELHLTTYCLTVMVARDETGTAVPVPRWEPVSDEDRRLWEHARELLEIRGKAPGGRLPNHLLGA
;
A
#
# COMPACT_ATOMS: atom_id res chain seq x y z
N MET A 1 -2.03 77.85 22.72
CA MET A 1 -1.56 76.64 23.41
C MET A 1 -2.59 75.53 23.16
N ALA A 2 -2.35 74.66 22.22
CA ALA A 2 -3.20 73.52 21.92
C ALA A 2 -2.53 72.26 22.51
N HIS A 3 -3.24 71.58 23.40
CA HIS A 3 -2.82 70.31 23.96
C HIS A 3 -3.15 69.19 22.95
N ASP A 4 -2.10 68.53 22.51
CA ASP A 4 -2.16 67.34 21.68
C ASP A 4 -2.42 66.12 22.59
N ALA A 5 -3.57 65.50 22.40
CA ALA A 5 -3.94 64.26 23.12
C ALA A 5 -3.58 63.06 22.26
N GLY A 6 -2.39 62.50 22.54
CA GLY A 6 -1.92 61.26 21.92
C GLY A 6 -2.82 60.08 22.32
N GLY A 7 -3.64 59.63 21.36
CA GLY A 7 -4.40 58.35 21.49
C GLY A 7 -3.49 57.15 21.38
N ALA A 8 -3.53 56.27 22.38
CA ALA A 8 -2.84 54.97 22.34
C ALA A 8 -3.40 54.09 21.21
N PRO A 9 -2.56 53.30 20.52
CA PRO A 9 -3.05 52.39 19.48
C PRO A 9 -3.95 51.31 20.08
N PRO A 10 -5.00 50.86 19.34
CA PRO A 10 -5.90 49.83 19.82
C PRO A 10 -5.14 48.52 20.06
N ALA A 11 -5.42 47.86 21.19
CA ALA A 11 -4.85 46.62 21.58
C ALA A 11 -5.17 45.54 20.50
N ALA A 12 -4.17 44.77 20.07
CA ALA A 12 -4.31 43.70 19.13
C ALA A 12 -5.35 42.68 19.67
N VAL A 13 -6.40 42.43 18.88
CA VAL A 13 -7.39 41.40 19.18
C VAL A 13 -6.68 40.04 19.19
N PRO A 14 -6.74 39.25 20.28
CA PRO A 14 -6.17 37.95 20.31
C PRO A 14 -6.79 37.04 19.23
N PRO A 15 -6.03 36.18 18.56
CA PRO A 15 -6.58 35.29 17.57
C PRO A 15 -7.69 34.44 18.20
N ALA A 16 -8.84 34.36 17.52
CA ALA A 16 -9.99 33.58 17.97
C ALA A 16 -9.54 32.16 18.30
N ALA A 17 -9.89 31.66 19.49
CA ALA A 17 -9.58 30.31 19.90
C ALA A 17 -10.09 29.33 18.82
N ALA A 18 -9.17 28.57 18.21
CA ALA A 18 -9.51 27.60 17.20
C ALA A 18 -10.53 26.63 17.81
N GLY A 19 -11.68 26.49 17.17
CA GLY A 19 -12.73 25.53 17.60
C GLY A 19 -12.20 24.10 17.72
N PRO A 20 -12.98 23.16 18.28
CA PRO A 20 -12.55 21.78 18.47
C PRO A 20 -12.07 21.20 17.14
N ARG A 21 -10.84 20.65 17.12
CA ARG A 21 -10.21 20.07 15.93
C ARG A 21 -10.96 18.80 15.55
N GLN A 22 -11.32 18.67 14.28
CA GLN A 22 -11.74 17.38 13.73
C GLN A 22 -10.62 16.36 13.94
N SER A 23 -10.96 15.15 14.44
CA SER A 23 -9.97 14.08 14.59
C SER A 23 -9.40 13.72 13.22
N ASN A 24 -8.06 13.68 13.14
CA ASN A 24 -7.33 13.22 11.96
C ASN A 24 -6.86 11.76 12.12
N GLU A 25 -7.30 11.07 13.17
CA GLU A 25 -6.86 9.73 13.49
C GLU A 25 -8.04 8.79 13.77
N VAL A 26 -7.90 7.56 13.32
CA VAL A 26 -8.81 6.44 13.59
C VAL A 26 -7.97 5.20 13.90
N THR A 27 -8.33 4.48 14.96
CA THR A 27 -7.76 3.16 15.25
C THR A 27 -8.86 2.11 15.11
N LEU A 28 -8.62 1.12 14.24
CA LEU A 28 -9.44 -0.09 14.16
C LEU A 28 -8.72 -1.25 14.84
N ARG A 29 -9.49 -2.10 15.49
CA ARG A 29 -9.01 -3.31 16.16
C ARG A 29 -9.64 -4.52 15.52
N PHE A 30 -8.81 -5.54 15.24
CA PHE A 30 -9.21 -6.81 14.68
C PHE A 30 -8.67 -7.93 15.56
N LEU A 31 -9.43 -8.98 15.74
CA LEU A 31 -8.91 -10.23 16.26
C LEU A 31 -8.56 -11.12 15.07
N ALA A 32 -7.27 -11.45 14.91
CA ALA A 32 -6.82 -12.31 13.81
C ALA A 32 -7.49 -13.69 13.93
N ALA A 33 -8.47 -13.94 13.06
CA ALA A 33 -9.28 -15.15 13.10
C ALA A 33 -8.53 -16.37 12.52
N PRO A 34 -8.91 -17.61 12.87
CA PRO A 34 -8.37 -18.80 12.22
C PRO A 34 -8.50 -18.80 10.68
N THR A 35 -9.53 -18.12 10.16
CA THR A 35 -9.78 -17.95 8.72
C THR A 35 -8.85 -16.93 8.05
N ASP A 36 -8.12 -16.12 8.82
CA ASP A 36 -7.12 -15.18 8.32
C ASP A 36 -5.73 -15.83 8.18
N LYS A 37 -5.61 -17.11 8.57
CA LYS A 37 -4.40 -17.89 8.45
C LYS A 37 -4.07 -18.11 6.99
N GLY A 38 -2.90 -17.65 6.58
CA GLY A 38 -2.38 -17.89 5.26
C GLY A 38 -1.64 -19.21 5.10
N HIS A 39 -1.12 -19.44 3.91
CA HIS A 39 -0.41 -20.66 3.55
C HIS A 39 0.88 -20.88 4.37
N SER A 40 1.51 -19.80 4.83
CA SER A 40 2.73 -19.85 5.66
C SER A 40 2.49 -20.13 7.15
N GLY A 41 1.23 -20.27 7.58
CA GLY A 41 0.88 -20.54 8.98
C GLY A 41 0.60 -19.29 9.84
N SER A 42 1.02 -18.11 9.43
CA SER A 42 0.70 -16.79 9.99
C SER A 42 -0.40 -16.11 9.15
N VAL A 43 -0.84 -14.92 9.56
CA VAL A 43 -1.74 -14.10 8.74
C VAL A 43 -0.99 -13.62 7.49
N ASP A 44 -1.63 -13.73 6.32
CA ASP A 44 -1.04 -13.29 5.04
C ASP A 44 -0.91 -11.77 4.98
N ALA A 45 0.10 -11.31 4.25
CA ALA A 45 0.33 -9.88 4.01
C ALA A 45 -0.88 -9.21 3.34
N GLY A 46 -1.56 -9.90 2.43
CA GLY A 46 -2.78 -9.42 1.78
C GLY A 46 -3.91 -9.12 2.77
N THR A 47 -4.10 -9.96 3.79
CA THR A 47 -5.08 -9.73 4.86
C THR A 47 -4.71 -8.51 5.71
N VAL A 48 -3.43 -8.35 6.04
CA VAL A 48 -2.93 -7.16 6.75
C VAL A 48 -3.19 -5.89 5.93
N LEU A 49 -2.94 -5.94 4.63
CA LEU A 49 -3.21 -4.82 3.71
C LEU A 49 -4.71 -4.49 3.62
N GLU A 50 -5.58 -5.49 3.71
CA GLU A 50 -7.03 -5.26 3.77
C GLU A 50 -7.44 -4.52 5.05
N TRP A 51 -6.87 -4.85 6.22
CA TRP A 51 -7.10 -4.11 7.46
C TRP A 51 -6.55 -2.69 7.39
N VAL A 52 -5.38 -2.50 6.79
CA VAL A 52 -4.77 -1.18 6.53
C VAL A 52 -5.71 -0.32 5.68
N ASP A 53 -6.23 -0.86 4.58
CA ASP A 53 -7.12 -0.14 3.68
C ASP A 53 -8.45 0.24 4.37
N LYS A 54 -9.02 -0.64 5.19
CA LYS A 54 -10.23 -0.36 5.98
C LYS A 54 -10.02 0.77 6.99
N ALA A 55 -8.90 0.77 7.72
CA ALA A 55 -8.60 1.81 8.70
C ALA A 55 -8.33 3.16 8.02
N ALA A 56 -7.57 3.16 6.93
CA ALA A 56 -7.30 4.35 6.14
C ALA A 56 -8.57 4.92 5.48
N TYR A 57 -9.46 4.04 4.99
CA TYR A 57 -10.78 4.44 4.49
C TYR A 57 -11.61 5.15 5.57
N ALA A 58 -11.68 4.57 6.77
CA ALA A 58 -12.42 5.16 7.89
C ALA A 58 -11.89 6.56 8.25
N ALA A 59 -10.56 6.75 8.28
CA ALA A 59 -9.95 8.05 8.48
C ALA A 59 -10.28 9.03 7.34
N ALA A 60 -10.18 8.56 6.08
CA ALA A 60 -10.46 9.37 4.88
C ALA A 60 -11.90 9.86 4.86
N VAL A 61 -12.89 8.98 5.01
CA VAL A 61 -14.32 9.32 5.00
C VAL A 61 -14.68 10.19 6.22
N GLY A 62 -14.12 9.87 7.39
CA GLY A 62 -14.27 10.68 8.60
C GLY A 62 -13.79 12.10 8.41
N TRP A 63 -12.76 12.34 7.63
CA TRP A 63 -12.21 13.66 7.30
C TRP A 63 -12.99 14.35 6.18
N ALA A 64 -13.11 13.71 5.03
CA ALA A 64 -13.69 14.28 3.82
C ALA A 64 -15.22 14.44 3.88
N LYS A 65 -15.92 13.69 4.75
CA LYS A 65 -17.39 13.62 4.86
C LYS A 65 -18.09 13.20 3.55
N THR A 66 -17.37 12.53 2.67
CA THR A 66 -17.88 11.97 1.41
C THR A 66 -17.20 10.65 1.10
N TYR A 67 -17.68 9.96 0.07
CA TYR A 67 -17.07 8.70 -0.39
C TYR A 67 -15.62 8.91 -0.86
N CYS A 68 -14.76 7.98 -0.50
CA CYS A 68 -13.34 8.02 -0.85
C CYS A 68 -12.90 6.70 -1.51
N VAL A 69 -11.90 6.79 -2.36
CA VAL A 69 -11.29 5.63 -3.03
C VAL A 69 -9.81 5.58 -2.75
N THR A 70 -9.27 4.37 -2.62
CA THR A 70 -7.84 4.12 -2.54
C THR A 70 -7.20 4.45 -3.89
N ALA A 71 -6.25 5.38 -3.91
CA ALA A 71 -5.53 5.77 -5.11
C ALA A 71 -4.12 5.18 -5.18
N TYR A 72 -3.49 5.02 -4.02
CA TYR A 72 -2.13 4.51 -3.92
C TYR A 72 -1.85 3.95 -2.54
N VAL A 73 -1.14 2.83 -2.48
CA VAL A 73 -0.53 2.29 -1.26
C VAL A 73 0.98 2.34 -1.44
N GLY A 74 1.65 3.02 -0.52
CA GLY A 74 3.09 3.18 -0.51
C GLY A 74 3.82 1.89 -0.15
N ASN A 75 5.12 2.02 0.00
CA ASN A 75 5.95 0.91 0.43
C ASN A 75 5.54 0.45 1.83
N ILE A 76 5.29 -0.84 1.98
CA ILE A 76 5.04 -1.48 3.27
C ILE A 76 6.07 -2.61 3.48
N HIS A 77 6.67 -2.62 4.66
CA HIS A 77 7.57 -3.67 5.11
C HIS A 77 6.84 -4.54 6.13
N PHE A 78 6.85 -5.83 5.94
CA PHE A 78 6.32 -6.81 6.89
C PHE A 78 7.51 -7.37 7.69
N ALA A 79 7.85 -6.68 8.80
CA ALA A 79 9.03 -7.03 9.60
C ALA A 79 8.83 -8.36 10.33
N ASP A 80 7.69 -8.48 11.01
CA ASP A 80 7.33 -9.66 11.80
C ASP A 80 5.93 -10.16 11.43
N PRO A 81 5.67 -11.46 11.49
CA PRO A 81 4.36 -12.02 11.21
C PRO A 81 3.33 -11.60 12.26
N VAL A 82 2.09 -11.43 11.82
CA VAL A 82 0.91 -11.39 12.70
C VAL A 82 0.44 -12.82 12.90
N ASN A 83 0.22 -13.24 14.14
CA ASN A 83 -0.22 -14.60 14.42
C ASN A 83 -1.74 -14.67 14.50
N VAL A 84 -2.28 -15.84 14.18
CA VAL A 84 -3.70 -16.14 14.46
C VAL A 84 -3.95 -16.06 15.96
N GLY A 85 -5.01 -15.36 16.34
CA GLY A 85 -5.34 -15.09 17.74
C GLY A 85 -4.78 -13.78 18.30
N ASP A 86 -3.86 -13.11 17.59
CA ASP A 86 -3.38 -11.78 17.99
C ASP A 86 -4.51 -10.73 17.90
N MET A 87 -4.52 -9.80 18.84
CA MET A 87 -5.22 -8.53 18.69
C MET A 87 -4.38 -7.63 17.80
N VAL A 88 -4.93 -7.21 16.68
CA VAL A 88 -4.28 -6.33 15.70
C VAL A 88 -4.90 -4.94 15.81
N GLU A 89 -4.08 -3.94 16.00
CA GLU A 89 -4.48 -2.53 15.97
C GLU A 89 -3.91 -1.86 14.72
N VAL A 90 -4.76 -1.21 13.94
CA VAL A 90 -4.36 -0.39 12.80
C VAL A 90 -4.76 1.04 13.08
N THR A 91 -3.76 1.88 13.34
CA THR A 91 -3.93 3.32 13.53
C THR A 91 -3.67 4.04 12.21
N ALA A 92 -4.65 4.78 11.73
CA ALA A 92 -4.63 5.54 10.50
C ALA A 92 -4.71 7.04 10.81
N THR A 93 -3.65 7.79 10.50
CA THR A 93 -3.52 9.21 10.82
C THR A 93 -3.33 10.03 9.54
N ILE A 94 -4.18 11.01 9.28
CA ILE A 94 -3.99 11.96 8.17
C ILE A 94 -2.80 12.85 8.50
N VAL A 95 -1.80 12.83 7.62
CA VAL A 95 -0.54 13.56 7.79
C VAL A 95 -0.33 14.65 6.73
N TYR A 96 -1.13 14.62 5.64
CA TYR A 96 -1.12 15.67 4.61
C TYR A 96 -2.39 15.58 3.77
N THR A 97 -2.90 16.72 3.31
CA THR A 97 -3.99 16.80 2.33
C THR A 97 -3.56 17.62 1.12
N GLY A 98 -3.84 17.10 -0.09
CA GLY A 98 -3.87 17.88 -1.32
C GLY A 98 -5.26 18.45 -1.57
N ARG A 99 -5.56 18.88 -2.80
CA ARG A 99 -6.88 19.44 -3.14
C ARG A 99 -8.02 18.44 -2.91
N SER A 100 -7.85 17.20 -3.37
CA SER A 100 -8.85 16.12 -3.27
C SER A 100 -8.27 14.83 -2.67
N SER A 101 -7.01 14.82 -2.29
CA SER A 101 -6.31 13.65 -1.77
C SER A 101 -5.96 13.81 -0.30
N MET A 102 -5.96 12.70 0.41
CA MET A 102 -5.55 12.58 1.81
C MET A 102 -4.43 11.57 1.89
N HIS A 103 -3.30 11.98 2.45
CA HIS A 103 -2.16 11.11 2.73
C HIS A 103 -2.26 10.64 4.18
N ILE A 104 -2.39 9.35 4.35
CA ILE A 104 -2.74 8.70 5.61
C ILE A 104 -1.61 7.76 5.97
N ARG A 105 -0.93 8.05 7.07
CA ARG A 105 0.03 7.14 7.67
C ARG A 105 -0.75 6.06 8.41
N THR A 106 -0.43 4.79 8.15
CA THR A 106 -1.00 3.66 8.85
C THR A 106 0.09 2.90 9.59
N VAL A 107 -0.15 2.61 10.85
CA VAL A 107 0.73 1.81 11.70
C VAL A 107 -0.05 0.57 12.13
N VAL A 108 0.52 -0.59 11.88
CA VAL A 108 -0.03 -1.89 12.30
C VAL A 108 0.76 -2.39 13.51
N SER A 109 0.07 -2.69 14.59
CA SER A 109 0.63 -3.33 15.77
C SER A 109 -0.15 -4.60 16.11
N SER A 110 0.50 -5.62 16.62
CA SER A 110 -0.18 -6.82 17.09
C SER A 110 0.42 -7.38 18.37
N GLY A 111 -0.40 -8.12 19.14
CA GLY A 111 0.02 -8.77 20.36
C GLY A 111 -1.04 -9.73 20.92
N ASP A 112 -0.63 -10.57 21.90
CA ASP A 112 -1.54 -11.49 22.57
C ASP A 112 -2.63 -10.71 23.33
N PRO A 113 -3.93 -10.94 23.06
CA PRO A 113 -5.03 -10.28 23.77
C PRO A 113 -5.09 -10.62 25.27
N LYS A 114 -4.44 -11.68 25.71
CA LYS A 114 -4.39 -12.09 27.12
C LYS A 114 -3.40 -11.28 27.96
N GLY A 115 -2.55 -10.50 27.34
CA GLY A 115 -1.57 -9.62 27.98
C GLY A 115 -0.27 -9.59 27.20
N GLY A 116 0.29 -8.43 27.07
CA GLY A 116 1.52 -8.15 26.36
C GLY A 116 1.46 -6.76 25.72
N THR A 117 2.61 -6.14 25.54
CA THR A 117 2.69 -4.87 24.82
C THR A 117 2.59 -5.15 23.32
N PRO A 118 1.63 -4.56 22.59
CA PRO A 118 1.59 -4.71 21.13
C PRO A 118 2.90 -4.24 20.48
N THR A 119 3.39 -5.04 19.54
CA THR A 119 4.62 -4.72 18.81
C THR A 119 4.24 -4.17 17.44
N MET A 120 4.91 -3.11 17.00
CA MET A 120 4.74 -2.57 15.65
C MET A 120 5.21 -3.58 14.61
N ARG A 121 4.35 -3.89 13.65
CA ARG A 121 4.58 -4.86 12.57
C ARG A 121 4.87 -4.20 11.24
N SER A 122 4.22 -3.08 10.96
CA SER A 122 4.44 -2.33 9.73
C SER A 122 4.01 -0.87 9.85
N ASP A 123 4.55 -0.04 8.96
CA ASP A 123 4.21 1.38 8.76
C ASP A 123 4.17 1.65 7.26
N CYS A 124 3.08 2.23 6.77
CA CYS A 124 2.99 2.64 5.38
C CYS A 124 2.18 3.92 5.19
N LEU A 125 2.30 4.52 4.01
CA LEU A 125 1.52 5.68 3.59
C LEU A 125 0.49 5.26 2.56
N VAL A 126 -0.78 5.49 2.84
CA VAL A 126 -1.90 5.24 1.92
C VAL A 126 -2.46 6.57 1.45
N ILE A 127 -2.82 6.66 0.17
CA ILE A 127 -3.43 7.87 -0.39
C ILE A 127 -4.85 7.55 -0.83
N PHE A 128 -5.79 8.27 -0.23
CA PHE A 128 -7.20 8.27 -0.61
C PHE A 128 -7.56 9.53 -1.37
N VAL A 129 -8.53 9.42 -2.27
CA VAL A 129 -9.11 10.54 -3.02
C VAL A 129 -10.60 10.59 -2.72
N ALA A 130 -11.08 11.77 -2.34
CA ALA A 130 -12.50 12.02 -2.16
C ALA A 130 -13.20 12.16 -3.51
N VAL A 131 -14.35 11.52 -3.67
CA VAL A 131 -15.07 11.40 -4.94
C VAL A 131 -16.53 11.81 -4.72
N GLY A 132 -17.03 12.66 -5.59
CA GLY A 132 -18.42 13.09 -5.61
C GLY A 132 -19.36 12.05 -6.25
N GLU A 133 -20.65 12.34 -6.23
CA GLU A 133 -21.69 11.49 -6.82
C GLU A 133 -21.51 11.28 -8.33
N ASP A 134 -20.89 12.23 -9.02
CA ASP A 134 -20.54 12.16 -10.44
C ASP A 134 -19.28 11.31 -10.74
N GLY A 135 -18.66 10.75 -9.71
CA GLY A 135 -17.45 9.95 -9.83
C GLY A 135 -16.15 10.77 -10.00
N ARG A 136 -16.22 12.12 -9.88
CA ARG A 136 -15.05 13.01 -10.01
C ARG A 136 -14.46 13.35 -8.65
N PRO A 137 -13.13 13.64 -8.61
CA PRO A 137 -12.48 14.11 -7.39
C PRO A 137 -13.10 15.41 -6.88
N VAL A 138 -13.41 15.47 -5.57
CA VAL A 138 -13.92 16.67 -4.89
C VAL A 138 -12.93 17.16 -3.85
N GLU A 139 -13.00 18.45 -3.51
CA GLU A 139 -12.11 19.07 -2.54
C GLU A 139 -12.33 18.52 -1.14
N VAL A 140 -11.23 18.38 -0.40
CA VAL A 140 -11.24 17.95 1.01
C VAL A 140 -10.82 19.10 1.93
N PRO A 141 -11.29 19.12 3.19
CA PRO A 141 -10.79 20.08 4.17
C PRO A 141 -9.26 20.02 4.28
N ALA A 142 -8.61 21.19 4.31
CA ALA A 142 -7.16 21.24 4.48
C ALA A 142 -6.78 20.77 5.90
N TRP A 143 -5.81 19.84 5.97
CA TRP A 143 -5.17 19.49 7.22
C TRP A 143 -3.96 20.41 7.44
N VAL A 144 -3.85 20.99 8.63
CA VAL A 144 -2.79 21.93 9.00
C VAL A 144 -2.04 21.38 10.22
N PRO A 145 -0.71 21.14 10.12
CA PRO A 145 0.09 20.67 11.24
C PRO A 145 0.21 21.77 12.33
N ARG A 146 0.10 21.38 13.60
CA ARG A 146 0.19 22.29 14.77
C ARG A 146 1.38 22.01 15.66
N THR A 147 1.86 20.75 15.69
CA THR A 147 3.04 20.32 16.47
C THR A 147 4.25 20.14 15.58
N GLU A 148 5.43 19.99 16.15
CA GLU A 148 6.66 19.70 15.40
C GLU A 148 6.58 18.30 14.76
N ASP A 149 6.12 17.32 15.53
CA ASP A 149 5.93 15.94 15.01
C ASP A 149 4.97 15.90 13.81
N GLU A 150 3.90 16.69 13.86
CA GLU A 150 2.97 16.81 12.73
C GLU A 150 3.61 17.47 11.50
N ARG A 151 4.47 18.49 11.69
CA ARG A 151 5.22 19.12 10.60
C ARG A 151 6.24 18.17 9.98
N GLU A 152 6.91 17.38 10.81
CA GLU A 152 7.84 16.36 10.34
C GLU A 152 7.10 15.26 9.55
N ALA A 153 5.97 14.78 10.05
CA ALA A 153 5.14 13.79 9.35
C ALA A 153 4.64 14.32 7.99
N GLU A 154 4.22 15.59 7.93
CA GLU A 154 3.84 16.26 6.69
C GLU A 154 5.01 16.34 5.70
N ALA A 155 6.19 16.76 6.17
CA ALA A 155 7.40 16.86 5.37
C ALA A 155 7.80 15.49 4.78
N HIS A 156 7.75 14.44 5.60
CA HIS A 156 7.97 13.06 5.15
C HIS A 156 6.96 12.61 4.10
N ALA A 157 5.67 12.92 4.27
CA ALA A 157 4.64 12.58 3.29
C ALA A 157 4.89 13.30 1.95
N LYS A 158 5.24 14.58 1.98
CA LYS A 158 5.57 15.39 0.79
C LYS A 158 6.83 14.89 0.08
N ALA A 159 7.89 14.53 0.81
CA ALA A 159 9.12 13.99 0.24
C ALA A 159 8.90 12.68 -0.54
N ARG A 160 7.95 11.85 -0.10
CA ARG A 160 7.59 10.60 -0.79
C ARG A 160 6.84 10.81 -2.10
N ILE A 161 6.25 12.01 -2.35
CA ILE A 161 5.50 12.29 -3.59
C ILE A 161 6.42 12.21 -4.81
N ALA A 162 7.58 12.86 -4.78
CA ALA A 162 8.52 12.86 -5.90
C ALA A 162 9.03 11.45 -6.21
N VAL A 163 9.41 10.68 -5.18
CA VAL A 163 9.88 9.29 -5.35
C VAL A 163 8.76 8.40 -5.91
N ARG A 164 7.52 8.56 -5.43
CA ARG A 164 6.35 7.85 -5.99
C ARG A 164 6.18 8.14 -7.47
N ASP A 165 6.26 9.42 -7.87
CA ASP A 165 6.05 9.81 -9.26
C ASP A 165 7.17 9.27 -10.16
N GLU A 166 8.41 9.21 -9.69
CA GLU A 166 9.55 8.57 -10.37
C GLU A 166 9.33 7.06 -10.53
N ILE A 167 8.90 6.35 -9.46
CA ILE A 167 8.53 4.93 -9.51
C ILE A 167 7.45 4.68 -10.56
N VAL A 168 6.35 5.45 -10.52
CA VAL A 168 5.23 5.30 -11.45
C VAL A 168 5.67 5.55 -12.89
N ALA A 169 6.52 6.54 -13.14
CA ALA A 169 7.05 6.82 -14.46
C ALA A 169 7.94 5.68 -14.96
N SER A 170 8.81 5.12 -14.11
CA SER A 170 9.64 3.97 -14.44
C SER A 170 8.79 2.73 -14.76
N MET A 171 7.80 2.42 -13.92
CA MET A 171 6.89 1.29 -14.12
C MET A 171 6.11 1.37 -15.44
N LYS A 172 5.63 2.57 -15.82
CA LYS A 172 4.87 2.77 -17.06
C LYS A 172 5.67 2.59 -18.34
N ARG A 173 6.99 2.68 -18.28
CA ARG A 173 7.88 2.48 -19.45
C ARG A 173 8.07 1.01 -19.80
N GLN A 174 7.64 0.09 -18.93
CA GLN A 174 7.87 -1.34 -19.10
C GLN A 174 6.72 -2.00 -19.85
N GLU A 175 7.09 -2.82 -20.81
CA GLU A 175 6.19 -3.73 -21.51
C GLU A 175 6.42 -5.16 -20.99
N TYR A 176 5.32 -5.88 -20.79
CA TYR A 176 5.30 -7.28 -20.38
C TYR A 176 4.58 -8.08 -21.47
N THR A 177 5.31 -8.98 -22.11
CA THR A 177 4.81 -9.79 -23.24
C THR A 177 4.96 -11.29 -22.95
N GLU A 178 4.69 -12.12 -23.93
CA GLU A 178 4.90 -13.58 -23.85
C GLU A 178 6.37 -13.98 -24.18
N ALA A 179 7.25 -13.03 -24.48
CA ALA A 179 8.66 -13.31 -24.82
C ALA A 179 9.54 -13.53 -23.57
N GLY A 180 9.05 -13.20 -22.38
CA GLY A 180 9.73 -13.49 -21.10
C GLY A 180 9.68 -14.98 -20.78
N THR A 181 10.79 -15.50 -20.21
CA THR A 181 10.95 -16.93 -19.85
C THR A 181 10.89 -17.17 -18.33
N ALA A 182 10.79 -16.11 -17.55
CA ALA A 182 10.70 -16.18 -16.09
C ALA A 182 9.43 -16.90 -15.62
N GLU A 183 9.48 -17.45 -14.39
CA GLU A 183 8.28 -18.03 -13.77
C GLU A 183 7.14 -17.03 -13.79
N ARG A 184 5.99 -17.49 -14.25
CA ARG A 184 4.78 -16.69 -14.45
C ARG A 184 3.54 -17.47 -14.02
N VAL A 185 2.65 -16.77 -13.34
CA VAL A 185 1.34 -17.31 -12.92
C VAL A 185 0.26 -16.33 -13.34
N VAL A 186 -0.84 -16.86 -13.85
CA VAL A 186 -2.03 -16.08 -14.20
C VAL A 186 -3.24 -16.69 -13.50
N LEU A 187 -3.86 -15.91 -12.63
CA LEU A 187 -5.14 -16.26 -11.99
C LEU A 187 -6.26 -15.50 -12.71
N ARG A 188 -7.38 -16.18 -13.01
CA ARG A 188 -8.56 -15.56 -13.61
C ARG A 188 -9.79 -15.98 -12.85
N PHE A 189 -10.62 -15.02 -12.48
CA PHE A 189 -11.89 -15.25 -11.75
C PHE A 189 -12.85 -14.07 -11.97
N LEU A 190 -14.04 -14.18 -11.41
CA LEU A 190 -15.01 -13.08 -11.39
C LEU A 190 -14.92 -12.35 -10.05
N ALA A 191 -14.93 -11.01 -10.08
CA ALA A 191 -15.07 -10.20 -8.88
C ALA A 191 -16.40 -10.51 -8.20
N ALA A 192 -16.33 -11.09 -7.00
CA ALA A 192 -17.50 -11.59 -6.29
C ALA A 192 -18.32 -10.45 -5.66
N PRO A 193 -19.64 -10.62 -5.47
CA PRO A 193 -20.48 -9.64 -4.76
C PRO A 193 -19.98 -9.34 -3.33
N THR A 194 -19.27 -10.28 -2.69
CA THR A 194 -18.67 -10.14 -1.37
C THR A 194 -17.46 -9.21 -1.33
N ASP A 195 -16.88 -8.89 -2.49
CA ASP A 195 -15.70 -8.03 -2.62
C ASP A 195 -16.04 -6.54 -2.65
N VAL A 196 -17.34 -6.20 -2.51
CA VAL A 196 -17.86 -4.85 -2.68
C VAL A 196 -17.41 -3.89 -1.57
N ASN A 197 -17.00 -2.69 -1.95
CA ASN A 197 -16.81 -1.57 -1.06
C ASN A 197 -18.10 -0.72 -0.92
N TRP A 198 -18.06 0.30 -0.08
CA TRP A 198 -19.22 1.21 0.16
C TRP A 198 -19.68 2.00 -1.06
N GLY A 199 -18.87 2.06 -2.12
CA GLY A 199 -19.21 2.72 -3.40
C GLY A 199 -19.63 1.77 -4.51
N GLY A 200 -19.91 0.49 -4.20
CA GLY A 200 -20.37 -0.50 -5.17
C GLY A 200 -19.27 -1.05 -6.11
N LYS A 201 -18.00 -0.85 -5.77
CA LYS A 201 -16.83 -1.33 -6.52
C LYS A 201 -16.07 -2.34 -5.68
N VAL A 202 -15.06 -3.00 -6.26
CA VAL A 202 -14.18 -3.88 -5.48
C VAL A 202 -13.36 -3.06 -4.48
N HIS A 203 -13.23 -3.58 -3.26
CA HIS A 203 -12.45 -2.97 -2.19
C HIS A 203 -10.95 -3.02 -2.53
N GLY A 204 -10.20 -1.92 -2.30
CA GLY A 204 -8.77 -1.84 -2.59
C GLY A 204 -7.97 -2.92 -1.85
N GLY A 205 -8.30 -3.16 -0.59
CA GLY A 205 -7.71 -4.22 0.22
C GLY A 205 -7.88 -5.62 -0.38
N THR A 206 -9.06 -5.93 -0.94
CA THR A 206 -9.32 -7.19 -1.63
C THR A 206 -8.42 -7.36 -2.85
N VAL A 207 -8.23 -6.31 -3.65
CA VAL A 207 -7.29 -6.35 -4.79
C VAL A 207 -5.86 -6.62 -4.31
N MET A 208 -5.44 -6.02 -3.20
CA MET A 208 -4.11 -6.27 -2.63
C MET A 208 -3.95 -7.70 -2.13
N LYS A 209 -5.01 -8.31 -1.61
CA LYS A 209 -5.01 -9.73 -1.24
C LYS A 209 -4.81 -10.64 -2.47
N TRP A 210 -5.51 -10.39 -3.57
CA TRP A 210 -5.31 -11.15 -4.82
C TRP A 210 -3.89 -11.01 -5.37
N ILE A 211 -3.28 -9.82 -5.22
CA ILE A 211 -1.89 -9.57 -5.59
C ILE A 211 -0.94 -10.44 -4.76
N ASP A 212 -1.15 -10.50 -3.45
CA ASP A 212 -0.34 -11.30 -2.53
C ASP A 212 -0.48 -12.80 -2.83
N GLU A 213 -1.70 -13.29 -3.08
CA GLU A 213 -1.97 -14.68 -3.46
C GLU A 213 -1.27 -15.07 -4.76
N ALA A 214 -1.35 -14.24 -5.80
CA ALA A 214 -0.70 -14.53 -7.08
C ALA A 214 0.83 -14.50 -6.96
N ALA A 215 1.37 -13.55 -6.18
CA ALA A 215 2.79 -13.47 -5.88
C ALA A 215 3.28 -14.68 -5.08
N TYR A 216 2.51 -15.12 -4.09
CA TYR A 216 2.79 -16.34 -3.33
C TYR A 216 2.91 -17.56 -4.25
N VAL A 217 1.93 -17.78 -5.13
CA VAL A 217 1.96 -18.93 -6.05
C VAL A 217 3.17 -18.85 -6.98
N CYS A 218 3.47 -17.69 -7.55
CA CYS A 218 4.62 -17.48 -8.43
C CYS A 218 5.94 -17.76 -7.71
N ALA A 219 6.13 -17.19 -6.52
CA ALA A 219 7.34 -17.36 -5.74
C ALA A 219 7.53 -18.80 -5.26
N SER A 220 6.46 -19.43 -4.76
CA SER A 220 6.50 -20.81 -4.24
C SER A 220 6.77 -21.84 -5.35
N ARG A 221 6.21 -21.64 -6.54
CA ARG A 221 6.52 -22.49 -7.72
C ARG A 221 7.98 -22.36 -8.13
N TYR A 222 8.51 -21.13 -8.12
CA TYR A 222 9.90 -20.89 -8.50
C TYR A 222 10.90 -21.52 -7.53
N CYS A 223 10.72 -21.33 -6.21
CA CYS A 223 11.69 -21.81 -5.22
C CYS A 223 11.38 -23.21 -4.66
N GLY A 224 10.22 -23.82 -4.98
CA GLY A 224 9.78 -25.12 -4.47
C GLY A 224 9.48 -25.14 -2.96
N ARG A 225 9.20 -24.00 -2.35
CA ARG A 225 8.92 -23.82 -0.92
C ARG A 225 7.84 -22.80 -0.69
N ASP A 226 7.25 -22.80 0.50
CA ASP A 226 6.36 -21.71 0.91
C ASP A 226 7.11 -20.39 0.95
N ALA A 227 6.48 -19.36 0.42
CA ALA A 227 7.01 -18.02 0.38
C ALA A 227 6.09 -17.04 1.14
N VAL A 228 6.64 -15.95 1.63
CA VAL A 228 5.87 -14.88 2.27
C VAL A 228 6.32 -13.53 1.75
N ALA A 229 5.39 -12.59 1.68
CA ALA A 229 5.74 -11.22 1.36
C ALA A 229 6.47 -10.57 2.54
N VAL A 230 7.61 -9.94 2.25
CA VAL A 230 8.35 -9.10 3.20
C VAL A 230 8.31 -7.63 2.82
N PHE A 231 7.90 -7.36 1.60
CA PHE A 231 7.73 -6.02 1.08
C PHE A 231 6.66 -6.03 -0.02
N SER A 232 5.80 -5.02 0.02
CA SER A 232 4.91 -4.68 -1.09
C SER A 232 5.00 -3.17 -1.33
N GLY A 233 5.04 -2.74 -2.57
CA GLY A 233 5.25 -1.34 -2.80
C GLY A 233 4.77 -0.81 -4.14
N GLY A 234 4.34 0.46 -4.09
CA GLY A 234 3.93 1.17 -5.28
C GLY A 234 2.61 0.66 -5.87
N VAL A 235 1.69 0.13 -5.05
CA VAL A 235 0.37 -0.31 -5.52
C VAL A 235 -0.42 0.91 -5.95
N ARG A 236 -0.60 1.09 -7.25
CA ARG A 236 -1.37 2.20 -7.80
C ARG A 236 -2.64 1.68 -8.47
N PHE A 237 -3.76 2.29 -8.10
CA PHE A 237 -5.06 2.03 -8.69
C PHE A 237 -5.31 3.04 -9.82
N TYR A 238 -5.32 2.55 -11.07
CA TYR A 238 -5.51 3.38 -12.28
C TYR A 238 -6.99 3.53 -12.65
N ARG A 239 -7.77 2.48 -12.36
CA ARG A 239 -9.19 2.39 -12.68
C ARG A 239 -9.92 1.63 -11.57
N PRO A 240 -11.20 1.95 -11.31
CA PRO A 240 -12.03 1.14 -10.44
C PRO A 240 -12.27 -0.23 -11.08
N LEU A 241 -12.26 -1.26 -10.26
CA LEU A 241 -12.65 -2.63 -10.61
C LEU A 241 -14.10 -2.83 -10.19
N LEU A 242 -14.93 -3.34 -11.12
CA LEU A 242 -16.36 -3.47 -10.87
C LEU A 242 -16.71 -4.89 -10.41
N ILE A 243 -17.75 -5.00 -9.59
CA ILE A 243 -18.32 -6.29 -9.21
C ILE A 243 -18.86 -6.97 -10.45
N GLY A 244 -18.52 -8.26 -10.62
CA GLY A 244 -18.89 -9.06 -11.79
C GLY A 244 -17.95 -8.92 -12.99
N ASP A 245 -16.92 -8.06 -12.93
CA ASP A 245 -15.86 -8.07 -13.93
C ASP A 245 -15.07 -9.37 -13.89
N VAL A 246 -14.57 -9.80 -15.06
CA VAL A 246 -13.46 -10.76 -15.13
C VAL A 246 -12.22 -10.07 -14.63
N VAL A 247 -11.56 -10.68 -13.67
CA VAL A 247 -10.28 -10.23 -13.11
C VAL A 247 -9.20 -11.19 -13.57
N GLU A 248 -8.09 -10.63 -14.05
CA GLU A 248 -6.86 -11.34 -14.33
C GLU A 248 -5.75 -10.76 -13.44
N VAL A 249 -5.11 -11.63 -12.66
CA VAL A 249 -3.95 -11.29 -11.85
C VAL A 249 -2.76 -12.06 -12.39
N GLU A 250 -1.82 -11.36 -13.01
CA GLU A 250 -0.59 -11.92 -13.54
C GLU A 250 0.57 -11.57 -12.62
N ALA A 251 1.23 -12.59 -12.08
CA ALA A 251 2.45 -12.49 -11.29
C ALA A 251 3.62 -13.05 -12.08
N ARG A 252 4.72 -12.30 -12.17
CA ARG A 252 5.93 -12.69 -12.90
C ARG A 252 7.19 -12.41 -12.10
N LEU A 253 8.07 -13.39 -11.99
CA LEU A 253 9.40 -13.19 -11.42
C LEU A 253 10.20 -12.24 -12.33
N VAL A 254 10.80 -11.20 -11.77
CA VAL A 254 11.60 -10.23 -12.53
C VAL A 254 13.03 -10.09 -12.00
N TYR A 255 13.29 -10.53 -10.77
CA TYR A 255 14.62 -10.46 -10.17
C TYR A 255 14.73 -11.36 -8.93
N THR A 256 15.91 -11.91 -8.67
CA THR A 256 16.22 -12.60 -7.42
C THR A 256 17.46 -12.01 -6.75
N GLY A 257 17.31 -11.69 -5.45
CA GLY A 257 18.45 -11.44 -4.56
C GLY A 257 18.94 -12.74 -3.92
N THR A 258 19.71 -12.62 -2.84
CA THR A 258 20.18 -13.82 -2.09
C THR A 258 19.02 -14.60 -1.47
N LYS A 259 18.05 -13.90 -0.87
CA LYS A 259 16.86 -14.48 -0.23
C LYS A 259 15.54 -13.92 -0.78
N GLY A 260 15.59 -12.83 -1.54
CA GLY A 260 14.42 -12.14 -2.06
C GLY A 260 14.09 -12.54 -3.49
N MET A 261 12.81 -12.79 -3.76
CA MET A 261 12.23 -12.97 -5.09
C MET A 261 11.35 -11.75 -5.38
N HIS A 262 11.68 -10.99 -6.42
CA HIS A 262 10.94 -9.79 -6.81
C HIS A 262 9.91 -10.17 -7.87
N ILE A 263 8.65 -9.99 -7.54
CA ILE A 263 7.50 -10.39 -8.35
C ILE A 263 6.78 -9.13 -8.82
N ALA A 264 6.71 -8.93 -10.13
CA ALA A 264 5.84 -7.92 -10.72
C ALA A 264 4.43 -8.49 -10.84
N VAL A 265 3.44 -7.76 -10.35
CA VAL A 265 2.03 -8.20 -10.39
C VAL A 265 1.18 -7.16 -11.11
N HIS A 266 0.46 -7.62 -12.13
CA HIS A 266 -0.48 -6.83 -12.89
C HIS A 266 -1.89 -7.33 -12.62
N VAL A 267 -2.80 -6.43 -12.30
CA VAL A 267 -4.23 -6.74 -12.21
C VAL A 267 -4.92 -6.06 -13.38
N ARG A 268 -5.64 -6.84 -14.17
CA ARG A 268 -6.47 -6.36 -15.27
C ARG A 268 -7.90 -6.76 -15.02
N SER A 269 -8.84 -5.95 -15.45
CA SER A 269 -10.25 -6.32 -15.41
C SER A 269 -11.03 -5.83 -16.61
N GLY A 270 -12.17 -6.48 -16.86
CA GLY A 270 -13.09 -6.11 -17.94
C GLY A 270 -14.40 -6.85 -17.84
N SER A 271 -15.37 -6.37 -18.63
CA SER A 271 -16.69 -6.98 -18.67
C SER A 271 -16.63 -8.47 -19.12
N PRO A 272 -17.35 -9.39 -18.45
CA PRO A 272 -17.43 -10.79 -18.87
C PRO A 272 -18.08 -10.97 -20.25
N ARG A 273 -18.71 -9.91 -20.79
CA ARG A 273 -19.30 -9.90 -22.14
C ARG A 273 -18.36 -9.30 -23.19
N GLY A 274 -17.20 -8.77 -22.77
CA GLY A 274 -16.16 -8.22 -23.62
C GLY A 274 -14.97 -9.16 -23.74
N HIS A 275 -14.04 -8.82 -24.65
CA HIS A 275 -12.79 -9.56 -24.83
C HIS A 275 -11.56 -8.81 -24.31
N GLU A 276 -11.72 -7.54 -23.97
CA GLU A 276 -10.60 -6.69 -23.54
C GLU A 276 -10.54 -6.60 -22.02
N LEU A 277 -9.35 -6.79 -21.47
CA LEU A 277 -9.00 -6.53 -20.09
C LEU A 277 -8.10 -5.30 -20.01
N HIS A 278 -8.45 -4.38 -19.13
CA HIS A 278 -7.71 -3.14 -18.95
C HIS A 278 -6.91 -3.19 -17.65
N LEU A 279 -5.69 -2.64 -17.68
CA LEU A 279 -4.86 -2.52 -16.48
C LEU A 279 -5.57 -1.67 -15.43
N THR A 280 -5.82 -2.26 -14.27
CA THR A 280 -6.41 -1.62 -13.09
C THR A 280 -5.38 -1.31 -12.04
N THR A 281 -4.41 -2.22 -11.83
CA THR A 281 -3.39 -2.08 -10.79
C THR A 281 -2.10 -2.73 -11.23
N TYR A 282 -0.99 -2.15 -10.81
CA TYR A 282 0.34 -2.73 -10.95
C TYR A 282 1.15 -2.50 -9.68
N CYS A 283 1.91 -3.50 -9.25
CA CYS A 283 2.86 -3.35 -8.15
C CYS A 283 4.05 -4.30 -8.30
N LEU A 284 5.08 -4.05 -7.48
CA LEU A 284 6.19 -4.99 -7.26
C LEU A 284 6.17 -5.43 -5.79
N THR A 285 6.14 -6.72 -5.55
CA THR A 285 6.27 -7.31 -4.22
C THR A 285 7.56 -8.12 -4.10
N VAL A 286 8.11 -8.23 -2.88
CA VAL A 286 9.27 -9.06 -2.60
C VAL A 286 8.86 -10.18 -1.67
N MET A 287 9.06 -11.41 -2.14
CA MET A 287 8.77 -12.64 -1.43
C MET A 287 10.05 -13.28 -0.93
N VAL A 288 10.02 -13.94 0.21
CA VAL A 288 11.14 -14.77 0.73
C VAL A 288 10.66 -16.19 0.97
N ALA A 289 11.50 -17.16 0.65
CA ALA A 289 11.26 -18.55 1.02
C ALA A 289 11.58 -18.75 2.50
N ARG A 290 10.79 -19.59 3.19
CA ARG A 290 10.99 -19.97 4.59
C ARG A 290 11.27 -21.45 4.74
N ASP A 291 12.07 -21.81 5.73
CA ASP A 291 12.20 -23.18 6.22
C ASP A 291 11.06 -23.53 7.22
N GLU A 292 11.10 -24.75 7.72
CA GLU A 292 10.13 -25.27 8.70
C GLU A 292 10.11 -24.48 10.02
N THR A 293 11.20 -23.75 10.33
CA THR A 293 11.29 -22.87 11.51
C THR A 293 10.75 -21.46 11.26
N GLY A 294 10.35 -21.15 10.01
CA GLY A 294 9.90 -19.81 9.60
C GLY A 294 11.06 -18.85 9.27
N THR A 295 12.32 -19.34 9.26
CA THR A 295 13.49 -18.52 8.94
C THR A 295 13.65 -18.36 7.43
N ALA A 296 13.94 -17.13 6.97
CA ALA A 296 14.19 -16.86 5.56
C ALA A 296 15.46 -17.56 5.06
N VAL A 297 15.32 -18.34 4.00
CA VAL A 297 16.41 -19.13 3.39
C VAL A 297 16.81 -18.58 2.01
N PRO A 298 18.03 -18.89 1.52
CA PRO A 298 18.43 -18.53 0.17
C PRO A 298 17.50 -19.13 -0.88
N VAL A 299 17.26 -18.37 -1.95
CA VAL A 299 16.46 -18.79 -3.10
C VAL A 299 17.37 -19.12 -4.28
N PRO A 300 16.92 -19.95 -5.24
CA PRO A 300 17.65 -20.17 -6.47
C PRO A 300 17.92 -18.83 -7.18
N ARG A 301 19.14 -18.67 -7.70
CA ARG A 301 19.47 -17.50 -8.51
C ARG A 301 18.80 -17.64 -9.87
N TRP A 302 18.00 -16.63 -10.23
CA TRP A 302 17.45 -16.54 -11.58
C TRP A 302 18.36 -15.70 -12.47
N GLU A 303 18.65 -16.21 -13.67
CA GLU A 303 19.40 -15.50 -14.68
C GLU A 303 18.49 -15.19 -15.87
N PRO A 304 18.44 -13.94 -16.33
CA PRO A 304 17.59 -13.54 -17.44
C PRO A 304 18.07 -14.16 -18.76
N VAL A 305 17.17 -14.78 -19.52
CA VAL A 305 17.49 -15.51 -20.76
C VAL A 305 17.11 -14.68 -21.97
N SER A 306 15.86 -14.18 -22.04
CA SER A 306 15.39 -13.37 -23.17
C SER A 306 15.79 -11.90 -23.03
N ASP A 307 15.62 -11.11 -24.11
CA ASP A 307 15.82 -9.66 -24.06
C ASP A 307 14.79 -8.98 -23.15
N GLU A 308 13.57 -9.51 -23.10
CA GLU A 308 12.57 -9.06 -22.17
C GLU A 308 12.97 -9.32 -20.73
N ASP A 309 13.46 -10.51 -20.42
CA ASP A 309 13.94 -10.86 -19.08
C ASP A 309 15.06 -9.92 -18.62
N ARG A 310 16.04 -9.66 -19.50
CA ARG A 310 17.15 -8.73 -19.20
C ARG A 310 16.64 -7.32 -18.89
N ARG A 311 15.74 -6.81 -19.71
CA ARG A 311 15.14 -5.48 -19.53
C ARG A 311 14.34 -5.39 -18.22
N LEU A 312 13.54 -6.39 -17.89
CA LEU A 312 12.75 -6.41 -16.65
C LEU A 312 13.62 -6.60 -15.41
N TRP A 313 14.73 -7.35 -15.52
CA TRP A 313 15.71 -7.52 -14.47
C TRP A 313 16.43 -6.20 -14.15
N GLU A 314 16.87 -5.45 -15.18
CA GLU A 314 17.46 -4.13 -15.02
C GLU A 314 16.46 -3.13 -14.42
N HIS A 315 15.22 -3.16 -14.90
CA HIS A 315 14.14 -2.34 -14.35
C HIS A 315 13.87 -2.63 -12.87
N ALA A 316 13.85 -3.88 -12.45
CA ALA A 316 13.68 -4.23 -11.05
C ALA A 316 14.81 -3.62 -10.18
N ARG A 317 16.04 -3.63 -10.65
CA ARG A 317 17.18 -2.98 -9.98
C ARG A 317 17.03 -1.45 -9.94
N GLU A 318 16.65 -0.81 -11.05
CA GLU A 318 16.34 0.63 -11.09
C GLU A 318 15.30 1.00 -10.03
N LEU A 319 14.22 0.24 -9.91
CA LEU A 319 13.19 0.47 -8.91
C LEU A 319 13.71 0.37 -7.46
N LEU A 320 14.65 -0.54 -7.20
CA LEU A 320 15.27 -0.64 -5.88
C LEU A 320 16.10 0.61 -5.54
N GLU A 321 16.83 1.16 -6.51
CA GLU A 321 17.60 2.39 -6.36
C GLU A 321 16.66 3.60 -6.12
N ILE A 322 15.61 3.74 -6.92
CA ILE A 322 14.63 4.84 -6.78
C ILE A 322 13.98 4.79 -5.38
N ARG A 323 13.57 3.60 -4.94
CA ARG A 323 12.95 3.41 -3.61
C ARG A 323 13.89 3.76 -2.48
N GLY A 324 15.16 3.44 -2.61
CA GLY A 324 16.22 3.78 -1.63
C GLY A 324 16.39 5.28 -1.38
N LYS A 325 15.88 6.15 -2.28
CA LYS A 325 15.89 7.61 -2.11
C LYS A 325 14.86 8.11 -1.08
N ALA A 326 13.81 7.32 -0.80
CA ALA A 326 12.79 7.71 0.16
C ALA A 326 13.21 7.36 1.60
N PRO A 327 12.83 8.17 2.60
CA PRO A 327 13.00 7.79 4.01
C PRO A 327 12.35 6.44 4.31
N GLY A 328 13.13 5.49 4.85
CA GLY A 328 12.66 4.11 5.14
C GLY A 328 12.40 3.23 3.91
N GLY A 329 12.77 3.68 2.69
CA GLY A 329 12.54 2.94 1.45
C GLY A 329 13.58 1.86 1.11
N ARG A 330 14.71 1.81 1.83
CA ARG A 330 15.80 0.87 1.53
C ARG A 330 15.51 -0.52 2.09
N LEU A 331 15.48 -1.49 1.20
CA LEU A 331 15.37 -2.90 1.59
C LEU A 331 16.68 -3.41 2.22
N PRO A 332 16.61 -4.37 3.17
CA PRO A 332 17.80 -5.06 3.68
C PRO A 332 18.64 -5.70 2.57
N ASN A 333 19.97 -5.67 2.71
CA ASN A 333 20.90 -6.12 1.67
C ASN A 333 20.68 -7.58 1.22
N HIS A 334 20.23 -8.46 2.10
CA HIS A 334 19.95 -9.87 1.75
C HIS A 334 18.72 -10.06 0.85
N LEU A 335 17.88 -9.05 0.72
CA LEU A 335 16.76 -9.02 -0.25
C LEU A 335 17.18 -8.38 -1.57
N LEU A 336 18.29 -7.65 -1.57
CA LEU A 336 18.96 -7.11 -2.73
C LEU A 336 20.02 -8.13 -3.14
N GLY A 337 20.21 -8.43 -4.39
CA GLY A 337 21.37 -9.22 -4.84
C GLY A 337 22.65 -8.43 -4.55
N ALA A 338 23.70 -9.13 -4.13
CA ALA A 338 25.04 -8.58 -4.06
C ALA A 338 25.60 -8.39 -5.48
#